data_8b883d82a132a4d8e7e9779b23f2bb2b
#
_entry.id   8b883d82a132a4d8e7e9779b23f2bb2b
#
_cell.length_a   1.000
_cell.length_b   1.000
_cell.length_c   1.000
_cell.angle_alpha   90.00
_cell.angle_beta   90.00
_cell.angle_gamma   90.00
#
_symmetry.space_group_name_H-M   'P 1'
#
loop_
_entity.id
_entity.type
_entity.pdbx_description
1 polymer ?
#
loop_
_entity_poly.entity_id
_entity_poly.type
_entity_poly.pdbx_seq_one_letter_code
_entity_poly.pdbx_strand_id
1 'polypeptide(L)'
;MKYIWAFLAALCLAGLGLFFWHSQTKPNPTPPKPEITQTASSEKSDNQPTPTDDIVSEEYSVSHDDKQLYGKITAPRDYKSKKLPTIVITHGLNNTLEQYEMYSQLLAKQGYLVYSFDFYGGSRQSKSGGQDMLNMSVKTELTDLTQVMEKLSSETFVDKSRMSLFGASQGGVVASLYAAAYPDRVHKLMLIFPAFVLFDNAKETYHELGSPDFNQLPDSLTHHNTTLGKIYLIDALNIDIQAEQAKITAPTLIIHGTDDAVVPYQYAVEASQTIPNAELV
;
A
#
# COMPACT_ATOMS: atom_id res chain seq x y z
N MET A 1 -18.76 8.84 -3.22
CA MET A 1 -17.32 8.84 -3.50
C MET A 1 -16.55 9.96 -2.81
N LYS A 2 -16.99 11.23 -2.90
CA LYS A 2 -16.27 12.38 -2.30
C LYS A 2 -16.04 12.28 -0.76
N TYR A 3 -16.92 11.65 -0.01
CA TYR A 3 -16.81 11.58 1.46
C TYR A 3 -15.83 10.52 1.97
N ILE A 4 -15.64 9.41 1.26
CA ILE A 4 -14.61 8.40 1.62
C ILE A 4 -13.22 8.97 1.37
N TRP A 5 -13.02 9.68 0.27
CA TRP A 5 -11.77 10.35 -0.04
C TRP A 5 -11.43 11.45 0.98
N ALA A 6 -12.40 12.26 1.37
CA ALA A 6 -12.23 13.31 2.38
C ALA A 6 -11.94 12.73 3.78
N PHE A 7 -12.55 11.59 4.12
CA PHE A 7 -12.37 10.93 5.41
C PHE A 7 -10.99 10.28 5.53
N LEU A 8 -10.50 9.65 4.48
CA LEU A 8 -9.17 9.04 4.45
C LEU A 8 -8.05 10.08 4.43
N ALA A 9 -8.23 11.19 3.71
CA ALA A 9 -7.29 12.32 3.76
C ALA A 9 -7.20 12.93 5.17
N ALA A 10 -8.33 13.09 5.87
CA ALA A 10 -8.36 13.57 7.25
C ALA A 10 -7.67 12.63 8.25
N LEU A 11 -7.68 11.32 7.98
CA LEU A 11 -7.03 10.31 8.81
C LEU A 11 -5.50 10.31 8.68
N CYS A 12 -4.97 10.54 7.48
CA CYS A 12 -3.53 10.68 7.28
C CYS A 12 -2.97 11.90 8.02
N LEU A 13 -3.73 13.00 8.11
CA LEU A 13 -3.33 14.20 8.84
C LEU A 13 -3.33 14.02 10.37
N ALA A 14 -4.19 13.16 10.91
CA ALA A 14 -4.25 12.88 12.36
C ALA A 14 -3.10 11.97 12.85
N GLY A 15 -2.58 11.08 12.01
CA GLY A 15 -1.47 10.17 12.35
C GLY A 15 -0.09 10.82 12.32
N LEU A 16 0.07 11.94 11.61
CA LEU A 16 1.35 12.66 11.47
C LEU A 16 1.62 13.68 12.59
N GLY A 17 0.66 13.91 13.50
CA GLY A 17 0.73 14.96 14.52
C GLY A 17 1.66 14.72 15.72
N LEU A 18 2.36 13.59 15.84
CA LEU A 18 3.11 13.22 17.05
C LEU A 18 4.64 13.33 16.95
N PHE A 19 5.21 13.84 15.84
CA PHE A 19 6.66 13.95 15.69
C PHE A 19 7.14 15.30 15.15
N PHE A 20 6.73 16.43 15.73
CA PHE A 20 7.40 17.71 15.43
C PHE A 20 7.72 18.51 16.67
N TRP A 21 9.02 18.62 16.99
CA TRP A 21 9.60 19.65 17.84
C TRP A 21 10.28 20.70 16.94
N HIS A 22 9.68 21.88 17.02
CA HIS A 22 10.25 23.23 16.87
C HIS A 22 11.45 23.49 15.95
N SER A 23 11.20 24.16 14.82
CA SER A 23 12.06 25.26 14.36
C SER A 23 11.18 26.35 13.72
N GLN A 24 11.35 27.59 14.17
CA GLN A 24 10.59 28.74 13.68
C GLN A 24 11.22 29.29 12.39
N THR A 25 10.45 29.33 11.30
CA THR A 25 10.74 30.20 10.14
C THR A 25 9.46 30.88 9.67
N LYS A 26 9.61 32.13 9.19
CA LYS A 26 8.56 33.11 8.88
C LYS A 26 7.58 32.64 7.80
N PRO A 27 6.30 33.11 7.81
CA PRO A 27 5.28 32.67 6.88
C PRO A 27 5.45 33.28 5.48
N ASN A 28 5.34 32.42 4.47
CA ASN A 28 5.19 32.80 3.07
C ASN A 28 3.68 33.00 2.73
N PRO A 29 3.32 33.84 1.78
CA PRO A 29 1.93 34.19 1.51
C PRO A 29 1.12 33.04 0.91
N THR A 30 -0.08 32.84 1.42
CA THR A 30 -1.06 31.83 1.03
C THR A 30 -1.55 32.03 -0.42
N PRO A 31 -1.56 30.98 -1.27
CA PRO A 31 -2.23 31.03 -2.56
C PRO A 31 -3.77 31.03 -2.40
N PRO A 32 -4.52 31.58 -3.35
CA PRO A 32 -5.97 31.71 -3.24
C PRO A 32 -6.66 30.36 -3.29
N LYS A 33 -7.67 30.19 -2.40
CA LYS A 33 -8.51 29.01 -2.26
C LYS A 33 -9.37 28.80 -3.52
N PRO A 34 -9.38 27.63 -4.16
CA PRO A 34 -10.27 27.35 -5.27
C PRO A 34 -11.73 27.29 -4.78
N GLU A 35 -12.60 28.01 -5.46
CA GLU A 35 -14.03 28.06 -5.25
C GLU A 35 -14.67 26.78 -5.83
N ILE A 36 -15.17 25.91 -4.96
CA ILE A 36 -15.80 24.65 -5.36
C ILE A 36 -17.27 24.94 -5.69
N THR A 37 -17.59 24.99 -6.97
CA THR A 37 -18.98 25.02 -7.45
C THR A 37 -19.61 23.65 -7.24
N GLN A 38 -20.54 23.56 -6.30
CA GLN A 38 -21.35 22.36 -6.06
C GLN A 38 -22.40 22.20 -7.17
N THR A 39 -22.20 21.24 -8.04
CA THR A 39 -23.30 20.66 -8.84
C THR A 39 -23.62 19.29 -8.26
N ALA A 40 -24.67 19.24 -7.47
CA ALA A 40 -25.20 17.99 -6.92
C ALA A 40 -26.05 17.29 -7.99
N SER A 41 -25.56 16.18 -8.55
CA SER A 41 -26.41 15.17 -9.15
C SER A 41 -26.47 13.97 -8.20
N SER A 42 -27.64 13.76 -7.60
CA SER A 42 -27.94 12.64 -6.72
C SER A 42 -28.27 11.40 -7.55
N GLU A 43 -27.25 10.64 -7.96
CA GLU A 43 -27.47 9.23 -8.26
C GLU A 43 -27.13 8.43 -7.00
N LYS A 44 -28.17 7.95 -6.30
CA LYS A 44 -28.04 6.91 -5.28
C LYS A 44 -27.58 5.63 -5.97
N SER A 45 -26.28 5.36 -5.92
CA SER A 45 -25.74 4.04 -6.25
C SER A 45 -26.08 3.08 -5.10
N ASP A 46 -26.93 2.07 -5.36
CA ASP A 46 -27.33 1.00 -4.43
C ASP A 46 -26.16 0.08 -3.97
N ASN A 47 -24.92 0.45 -4.24
CA ASN A 47 -23.71 -0.36 -4.04
C ASN A 47 -22.73 0.16 -2.98
N GLN A 48 -23.11 1.13 -2.17
CA GLN A 48 -22.23 1.59 -1.08
C GLN A 48 -22.30 0.63 0.12
N PRO A 49 -21.14 0.28 0.74
CA PRO A 49 -21.16 -0.51 1.97
C PRO A 49 -21.87 0.27 3.09
N THR A 50 -22.57 -0.46 3.96
CA THR A 50 -23.36 0.13 5.04
C THR A 50 -22.48 0.33 6.28
N PRO A 51 -22.31 1.54 6.79
CA PRO A 51 -21.57 1.81 8.01
C PRO A 51 -22.15 1.09 9.23
N THR A 52 -21.27 0.62 10.14
CA THR A 52 -21.63 -0.02 11.40
C THR A 52 -20.53 0.15 12.44
N ASP A 53 -20.90 0.23 13.73
CA ASP A 53 -19.93 0.15 14.82
C ASP A 53 -19.70 -1.27 15.32
N ASP A 54 -20.53 -2.23 14.91
CA ASP A 54 -20.40 -3.65 15.28
C ASP A 54 -19.44 -4.36 14.34
N ILE A 55 -18.16 -4.29 14.66
CA ILE A 55 -17.07 -4.91 13.91
C ILE A 55 -16.41 -6.03 14.71
N VAL A 56 -15.76 -6.93 13.99
CA VAL A 56 -14.91 -7.99 14.55
C VAL A 56 -13.55 -7.97 13.87
N SER A 57 -12.51 -8.34 14.61
CA SER A 57 -11.18 -8.61 14.07
C SER A 57 -10.80 -10.04 14.46
N GLU A 58 -10.45 -10.86 13.46
CA GLU A 58 -10.08 -12.27 13.67
C GLU A 58 -8.87 -12.63 12.81
N GLU A 59 -8.05 -13.54 13.32
CA GLU A 59 -6.90 -14.05 12.57
C GLU A 59 -7.37 -14.87 11.36
N TYR A 60 -6.71 -14.63 10.24
CA TYR A 60 -6.97 -15.31 8.99
C TYR A 60 -5.67 -15.46 8.21
N SER A 61 -5.02 -16.60 8.33
CA SER A 61 -3.76 -16.86 7.61
C SER A 61 -4.02 -17.43 6.22
N VAL A 62 -3.15 -17.07 5.28
CA VAL A 62 -3.16 -17.60 3.91
C VAL A 62 -1.96 -18.52 3.76
N SER A 63 -2.20 -19.78 3.42
CA SER A 63 -1.13 -20.75 3.13
C SER A 63 -0.90 -20.86 1.65
N HIS A 64 0.36 -20.85 1.24
CA HIS A 64 0.81 -21.05 -0.14
C HIS A 64 2.13 -21.80 -0.14
N ASP A 65 2.19 -22.93 -0.82
CA ASP A 65 3.30 -23.88 -0.76
C ASP A 65 3.68 -24.21 0.69
N ASP A 66 4.94 -23.98 1.09
CA ASP A 66 5.45 -24.15 2.44
C ASP A 66 5.35 -22.90 3.31
N LYS A 67 4.78 -21.80 2.78
CA LYS A 67 4.63 -20.51 3.44
C LYS A 67 3.27 -20.38 4.13
N GLN A 68 3.27 -19.68 5.25
CA GLN A 68 2.06 -19.23 5.93
C GLN A 68 2.13 -17.72 6.13
N LEU A 69 1.26 -16.99 5.44
CA LEU A 69 1.11 -15.56 5.59
C LEU A 69 0.13 -15.29 6.73
N TYR A 70 0.64 -14.75 7.83
CA TYR A 70 -0.19 -14.33 8.95
C TYR A 70 -0.98 -13.08 8.58
N GLY A 71 -2.27 -13.10 8.81
CA GLY A 71 -3.15 -11.97 8.53
C GLY A 71 -4.35 -11.89 9.45
N LYS A 72 -5.09 -10.79 9.33
CA LYS A 72 -6.33 -10.51 10.04
C LYS A 72 -7.41 -10.03 9.10
N ILE A 73 -8.63 -10.52 9.27
CA ILE A 73 -9.84 -9.91 8.75
C ILE A 73 -10.42 -9.00 9.81
N THR A 74 -10.67 -7.73 9.46
CA THR A 74 -11.45 -6.79 10.27
C THR A 74 -12.65 -6.36 9.45
N ALA A 75 -13.87 -6.64 9.94
CA ALA A 75 -15.09 -6.49 9.14
C ALA A 75 -16.32 -6.29 10.04
N PRO A 76 -17.50 -5.88 9.49
CA PRO A 76 -18.79 -6.02 10.17
C PRO A 76 -18.97 -7.43 10.70
N ARG A 77 -19.52 -7.56 11.92
CA ARG A 77 -19.62 -8.87 12.62
C ARG A 77 -20.32 -9.96 11.80
N ASP A 78 -21.27 -9.58 10.98
CA ASP A 78 -22.06 -10.50 10.15
C ASP A 78 -21.47 -10.76 8.75
N TYR A 79 -20.20 -10.40 8.52
CA TYR A 79 -19.54 -10.42 7.21
C TYR A 79 -19.61 -11.78 6.50
N LYS A 80 -19.58 -12.90 7.27
CA LYS A 80 -19.64 -14.26 6.70
C LYS A 80 -20.96 -14.58 5.99
N SER A 81 -22.02 -13.81 6.29
CA SER A 81 -23.35 -13.94 5.65
C SER A 81 -23.57 -12.99 4.47
N LYS A 82 -22.57 -12.16 4.13
CA LYS A 82 -22.64 -11.10 3.12
C LYS A 82 -21.55 -11.27 2.08
N LYS A 83 -21.68 -10.53 0.97
CA LYS A 83 -20.57 -10.29 0.02
C LYS A 83 -20.13 -8.84 0.17
N LEU A 84 -18.99 -8.62 0.81
CA LEU A 84 -18.53 -7.28 1.12
C LEU A 84 -17.45 -6.79 0.14
N PRO A 85 -17.46 -5.50 -0.21
CA PRO A 85 -16.32 -4.89 -0.86
C PRO A 85 -15.11 -5.02 0.07
N THR A 86 -13.97 -5.41 -0.49
CA THR A 86 -12.80 -5.82 0.27
C THR A 86 -11.63 -4.90 0.01
N ILE A 87 -10.91 -4.53 1.06
CA ILE A 87 -9.67 -3.77 0.99
C ILE A 87 -8.54 -4.62 1.56
N VAL A 88 -7.49 -4.86 0.76
CA VAL A 88 -6.28 -5.53 1.23
C VAL A 88 -5.21 -4.48 1.52
N ILE A 89 -4.66 -4.51 2.73
CA ILE A 89 -3.62 -3.58 3.19
C ILE A 89 -2.25 -4.23 3.11
N THR A 90 -1.31 -3.55 2.44
CA THR A 90 0.10 -3.93 2.31
C THR A 90 0.99 -2.94 3.05
N HIS A 91 1.77 -3.45 3.99
CA HIS A 91 2.64 -2.65 4.86
C HIS A 91 3.99 -2.28 4.20
N GLY A 92 4.68 -1.28 4.76
CA GLY A 92 6.01 -0.85 4.32
C GLY A 92 7.14 -1.77 4.82
N LEU A 93 8.36 -1.51 4.34
CA LEU A 93 9.58 -2.22 4.71
C LEU A 93 9.75 -2.28 6.25
N ASN A 94 10.01 -3.46 6.76
CA ASN A 94 10.23 -3.74 8.19
C ASN A 94 9.06 -3.31 9.11
N ASN A 95 7.85 -3.21 8.55
CA ASN A 95 6.59 -3.00 9.27
C ASN A 95 5.80 -4.31 9.37
N THR A 96 4.64 -4.26 10.04
CA THR A 96 3.70 -5.37 10.14
C THR A 96 2.27 -4.85 9.98
N LEU A 97 1.30 -5.74 9.86
CA LEU A 97 -0.12 -5.39 9.81
C LEU A 97 -0.59 -4.58 11.03
N GLU A 98 0.11 -4.67 12.16
CA GLU A 98 -0.30 -4.00 13.41
C GLU A 98 -0.24 -2.47 13.32
N GLN A 99 0.68 -1.91 12.51
CA GLN A 99 0.74 -0.46 12.27
C GLN A 99 -0.49 0.07 11.52
N TYR A 100 -1.25 -0.81 10.90
CA TYR A 100 -2.43 -0.45 10.09
C TYR A 100 -3.76 -0.86 10.73
N GLU A 101 -3.74 -1.30 12.01
CA GLU A 101 -4.96 -1.75 12.69
C GLU A 101 -6.01 -0.63 12.81
N MET A 102 -5.59 0.60 13.10
CA MET A 102 -6.50 1.75 13.13
C MET A 102 -7.22 1.96 11.79
N TYR A 103 -6.49 1.88 10.67
CA TYR A 103 -7.09 1.97 9.34
C TYR A 103 -8.04 0.81 9.07
N SER A 104 -7.67 -0.39 9.46
CA SER A 104 -8.53 -1.59 9.33
C SER A 104 -9.85 -1.41 10.05
N GLN A 105 -9.83 -0.93 11.30
CA GLN A 105 -11.03 -0.68 12.10
C GLN A 105 -11.91 0.42 11.49
N LEU A 106 -11.31 1.53 11.06
CA LEU A 106 -12.04 2.66 10.49
C LEU A 106 -12.72 2.29 9.17
N LEU A 107 -12.03 1.56 8.30
CA LEU A 107 -12.60 1.07 7.05
C LEU A 107 -13.67 0.01 7.28
N ALA A 108 -13.47 -0.89 8.24
CA ALA A 108 -14.48 -1.89 8.61
C ALA A 108 -15.77 -1.24 9.13
N LYS A 109 -15.67 -0.17 9.92
CA LYS A 109 -16.83 0.63 10.34
C LYS A 109 -17.58 1.28 9.18
N GLN A 110 -16.92 1.50 8.05
CA GLN A 110 -17.59 1.95 6.83
C GLN A 110 -18.24 0.80 6.04
N GLY A 111 -18.23 -0.42 6.58
CA GLY A 111 -18.86 -1.60 5.98
C GLY A 111 -17.99 -2.41 5.02
N TYR A 112 -16.68 -2.14 4.98
CA TYR A 112 -15.73 -2.92 4.20
C TYR A 112 -15.29 -4.18 4.97
N LEU A 113 -14.97 -5.24 4.25
CA LEU A 113 -14.06 -6.25 4.74
C LEU A 113 -12.64 -5.76 4.52
N VAL A 114 -11.85 -5.69 5.58
CA VAL A 114 -10.44 -5.29 5.50
C VAL A 114 -9.58 -6.48 5.85
N TYR A 115 -8.65 -6.81 4.97
CA TYR A 115 -7.63 -7.82 5.22
C TYR A 115 -6.27 -7.15 5.27
N SER A 116 -5.56 -7.33 6.36
CA SER A 116 -4.17 -6.92 6.53
C SER A 116 -3.32 -8.14 6.86
N PHE A 117 -2.09 -8.19 6.37
CA PHE A 117 -1.21 -9.34 6.57
C PHE A 117 0.26 -8.91 6.65
N ASP A 118 1.09 -9.78 7.22
CA ASP A 118 2.52 -9.63 7.23
C ASP A 118 3.12 -10.29 5.99
N PHE A 119 3.94 -9.56 5.23
CA PHE A 119 4.73 -10.16 4.16
C PHE A 119 5.74 -11.18 4.73
N TYR A 120 5.97 -12.26 3.99
CA TYR A 120 6.94 -13.29 4.34
C TYR A 120 8.37 -12.76 4.19
N GLY A 121 9.03 -12.54 5.32
CA GLY A 121 10.35 -11.89 5.36
C GLY A 121 10.31 -10.36 5.20
N GLY A 122 9.12 -9.73 5.18
CA GLY A 122 8.98 -8.28 5.02
C GLY A 122 9.33 -7.47 6.27
N SER A 123 9.50 -8.13 7.42
CA SER A 123 9.82 -7.49 8.70
C SER A 123 10.54 -8.45 9.65
N ARG A 124 11.39 -7.90 10.53
CA ARG A 124 11.98 -8.64 11.67
C ARG A 124 10.92 -9.08 12.69
N GLN A 125 9.76 -8.43 12.71
CA GLN A 125 8.65 -8.70 13.63
C GLN A 125 7.49 -9.43 12.93
N SER A 126 7.66 -9.82 11.66
CA SER A 126 6.65 -10.55 10.90
C SER A 126 6.25 -11.83 11.63
N LYS A 127 4.94 -12.07 11.72
CA LYS A 127 4.37 -13.34 12.18
C LYS A 127 4.20 -14.35 11.04
N SER A 128 4.39 -13.93 9.80
CA SER A 128 4.57 -14.81 8.64
C SER A 128 5.94 -15.46 8.76
N GLY A 129 5.97 -16.72 9.21
CA GLY A 129 7.20 -17.39 9.64
C GLY A 129 8.10 -17.86 8.50
N GLY A 130 9.36 -18.13 8.82
CA GLY A 130 10.25 -19.00 8.08
C GLY A 130 11.24 -18.34 7.12
N GLN A 131 11.06 -17.11 6.69
CA GLN A 131 12.01 -16.39 5.84
C GLN A 131 12.59 -15.18 6.58
N ASP A 132 13.89 -14.98 6.49
CA ASP A 132 14.50 -13.74 6.93
C ASP A 132 14.44 -12.66 5.83
N MET A 133 14.73 -11.41 6.22
CA MET A 133 14.70 -10.28 5.28
C MET A 133 15.78 -10.36 4.19
N LEU A 134 16.76 -11.26 4.30
CA LEU A 134 17.79 -11.45 3.27
C LEU A 134 17.24 -12.10 1.99
N ASN A 135 16.10 -12.75 2.09
CA ASN A 135 15.44 -13.41 0.94
C ASN A 135 14.18 -12.66 0.46
N MET A 136 13.94 -11.43 0.97
CA MET A 136 12.81 -10.61 0.61
C MET A 136 13.19 -9.61 -0.48
N SER A 137 12.25 -9.33 -1.37
CA SER A 137 12.28 -8.25 -2.36
C SER A 137 10.86 -7.80 -2.69
N VAL A 138 10.70 -6.71 -3.42
CA VAL A 138 9.39 -6.28 -3.93
C VAL A 138 8.71 -7.32 -4.82
N LYS A 139 9.47 -8.21 -5.47
CA LYS A 139 8.91 -9.32 -6.27
C LYS A 139 8.45 -10.48 -5.40
N THR A 140 9.17 -10.81 -4.33
CA THR A 140 8.69 -11.83 -3.40
C THR A 140 7.44 -11.37 -2.66
N GLU A 141 7.38 -10.10 -2.26
CA GLU A 141 6.18 -9.50 -1.67
C GLU A 141 5.00 -9.42 -2.66
N LEU A 142 5.27 -9.18 -3.94
CA LEU A 142 4.26 -9.25 -5.00
C LEU A 142 3.69 -10.68 -5.13
N THR A 143 4.53 -11.70 -4.98
CA THR A 143 4.08 -13.10 -4.96
C THR A 143 3.15 -13.36 -3.77
N ASP A 144 3.54 -12.91 -2.57
CA ASP A 144 2.71 -13.04 -1.37
C ASP A 144 1.35 -12.33 -1.54
N LEU A 145 1.35 -11.09 -2.05
CA LEU A 145 0.11 -10.36 -2.33
C LEU A 145 -0.76 -11.08 -3.36
N THR A 146 -0.14 -11.69 -4.39
CA THR A 146 -0.87 -12.44 -5.41
C THR A 146 -1.62 -13.62 -4.78
N GLN A 147 -0.98 -14.37 -3.90
CA GLN A 147 -1.61 -15.49 -3.20
C GLN A 147 -2.74 -15.02 -2.26
N VAL A 148 -2.53 -13.92 -1.55
CA VAL A 148 -3.57 -13.31 -0.71
C VAL A 148 -4.79 -12.92 -1.55
N MET A 149 -4.59 -12.24 -2.66
CA MET A 149 -5.68 -11.79 -3.53
C MET A 149 -6.43 -12.96 -4.15
N GLU A 150 -5.73 -14.02 -4.56
CA GLU A 150 -6.34 -15.24 -5.08
C GLU A 150 -7.16 -15.95 -4.02
N LYS A 151 -6.60 -16.15 -2.82
CA LYS A 151 -7.30 -16.79 -1.72
C LYS A 151 -8.56 -16.02 -1.32
N LEU A 152 -8.47 -14.71 -1.12
CA LEU A 152 -9.61 -13.89 -0.74
C LEU A 152 -10.69 -13.87 -1.84
N SER A 153 -10.30 -13.82 -3.11
CA SER A 153 -11.25 -13.83 -4.22
C SER A 153 -12.06 -15.14 -4.31
N SER A 154 -11.60 -16.21 -3.69
CA SER A 154 -12.29 -17.50 -3.60
C SER A 154 -13.28 -17.59 -2.45
N GLU A 155 -13.23 -16.64 -1.49
CA GLU A 155 -14.10 -16.65 -0.33
C GLU A 155 -15.52 -16.18 -0.66
N THR A 156 -16.51 -16.85 -0.09
CA THR A 156 -17.94 -16.57 -0.37
C THR A 156 -18.40 -15.21 0.14
N PHE A 157 -17.74 -14.69 1.15
CA PHE A 157 -18.02 -13.41 1.78
C PHE A 157 -17.30 -12.22 1.13
N VAL A 158 -16.44 -12.47 0.12
CA VAL A 158 -15.74 -11.43 -0.63
C VAL A 158 -16.47 -11.11 -1.92
N ASP A 159 -16.72 -9.82 -2.17
CA ASP A 159 -17.12 -9.35 -3.49
C ASP A 159 -15.87 -9.15 -4.35
N LYS A 160 -15.56 -10.18 -5.15
CA LYS A 160 -14.37 -10.19 -6.00
C LYS A 160 -14.35 -9.09 -7.07
N SER A 161 -15.52 -8.51 -7.40
CA SER A 161 -15.59 -7.38 -8.32
C SER A 161 -15.27 -6.02 -7.68
N ARG A 162 -15.19 -5.99 -6.35
CA ARG A 162 -14.90 -4.80 -5.56
C ARG A 162 -13.75 -5.01 -4.58
N MET A 163 -12.68 -5.70 -5.06
CA MET A 163 -11.43 -5.83 -4.30
C MET A 163 -10.53 -4.63 -4.60
N SER A 164 -10.07 -3.97 -3.56
CA SER A 164 -9.22 -2.77 -3.62
C SER A 164 -7.94 -2.99 -2.84
N LEU A 165 -6.89 -2.25 -3.19
CA LEU A 165 -5.61 -2.28 -2.48
C LEU A 165 -5.37 -0.96 -1.74
N PHE A 166 -4.80 -1.06 -0.55
CA PHE A 166 -4.26 0.04 0.23
C PHE A 166 -2.79 -0.29 0.50
N GLY A 167 -1.88 0.42 -0.14
CA GLY A 167 -0.44 0.19 0.02
C GLY A 167 0.28 1.40 0.61
N ALA A 168 1.12 1.17 1.62
CA ALA A 168 1.91 2.22 2.24
C ALA A 168 3.40 1.98 2.05
N SER A 169 4.16 3.05 1.73
CA SER A 169 5.60 2.99 1.53
C SER A 169 5.99 1.90 0.52
N GLN A 170 6.87 0.93 0.85
CA GLN A 170 7.18 -0.23 0.00
C GLN A 170 5.94 -1.06 -0.36
N GLY A 171 4.99 -1.23 0.57
CA GLY A 171 3.72 -1.89 0.27
C GLY A 171 2.90 -1.17 -0.81
N GLY A 172 3.06 0.16 -0.94
CA GLY A 172 2.49 0.95 -2.04
C GLY A 172 3.13 0.61 -3.39
N VAL A 173 4.44 0.32 -3.41
CA VAL A 173 5.12 -0.18 -4.62
C VAL A 173 4.57 -1.55 -5.00
N VAL A 174 4.48 -2.48 -4.05
CA VAL A 174 3.96 -3.84 -4.29
C VAL A 174 2.51 -3.82 -4.76
N ALA A 175 1.66 -2.98 -4.14
CA ALA A 175 0.27 -2.79 -4.58
C ALA A 175 0.18 -2.24 -6.01
N SER A 176 1.07 -1.31 -6.38
CA SER A 176 1.16 -0.76 -7.74
C SER A 176 1.60 -1.82 -8.75
N LEU A 177 2.59 -2.62 -8.44
CA LEU A 177 3.04 -3.74 -9.28
C LEU A 177 1.94 -4.78 -9.48
N TYR A 178 1.17 -5.09 -8.43
CA TYR A 178 0.02 -5.98 -8.55
C TYR A 178 -1.07 -5.39 -9.46
N ALA A 179 -1.41 -4.11 -9.26
CA ALA A 179 -2.43 -3.44 -10.07
C ALA A 179 -2.02 -3.33 -11.56
N ALA A 180 -0.72 -3.19 -11.83
CA ALA A 180 -0.17 -3.21 -13.19
C ALA A 180 -0.25 -4.60 -13.84
N ALA A 181 0.08 -5.65 -13.06
CA ALA A 181 0.08 -7.04 -13.54
C ALA A 181 -1.35 -7.61 -13.73
N TYR A 182 -2.31 -7.13 -12.92
CA TYR A 182 -3.69 -7.63 -12.89
C TYR A 182 -4.71 -6.49 -12.94
N PRO A 183 -4.76 -5.71 -14.04
CA PRO A 183 -5.56 -4.47 -14.11
C PRO A 183 -7.07 -4.71 -13.90
N ASP A 184 -7.59 -5.89 -14.26
CA ASP A 184 -9.01 -6.25 -14.11
C ASP A 184 -9.35 -6.77 -12.69
N ARG A 185 -8.36 -6.95 -11.81
CA ARG A 185 -8.57 -7.51 -10.47
C ARG A 185 -8.55 -6.46 -9.36
N VAL A 186 -8.23 -5.21 -9.68
CA VAL A 186 -8.16 -4.12 -8.71
C VAL A 186 -9.26 -3.10 -8.99
N HIS A 187 -10.24 -3.03 -8.08
CA HIS A 187 -11.34 -2.09 -8.20
C HIS A 187 -10.89 -0.64 -7.95
N LYS A 188 -10.04 -0.42 -6.95
CA LYS A 188 -9.42 0.87 -6.61
C LYS A 188 -8.07 0.64 -5.97
N LEU A 189 -7.15 1.59 -6.19
CA LEU A 189 -5.81 1.60 -5.60
C LEU A 189 -5.64 2.84 -4.72
N MET A 190 -5.21 2.65 -3.49
CA MET A 190 -4.86 3.72 -2.58
C MET A 190 -3.39 3.57 -2.19
N LEU A 191 -2.61 4.62 -2.39
CA LEU A 191 -1.18 4.65 -2.14
C LEU A 191 -0.88 5.75 -1.11
N ILE A 192 -0.28 5.37 0.00
CA ILE A 192 0.10 6.29 1.06
C ILE A 192 1.63 6.39 1.07
N PHE A 193 2.16 7.57 0.76
CA PHE A 193 3.60 7.83 0.63
C PHE A 193 4.35 6.66 -0.04
N PRO A 194 3.94 6.24 -1.27
CA PRO A 194 4.51 5.05 -1.91
C PRO A 194 6.00 5.25 -2.19
N ALA A 195 6.83 4.28 -1.77
CA ALA A 195 8.29 4.39 -1.79
C ALA A 195 8.91 4.16 -3.17
N PHE A 196 8.44 4.85 -4.22
CA PHE A 196 8.97 4.70 -5.58
C PHE A 196 10.43 5.14 -5.70
N VAL A 197 10.95 5.93 -4.75
CA VAL A 197 12.37 6.26 -4.61
C VAL A 197 13.28 5.03 -4.50
N LEU A 198 12.75 3.87 -4.08
CA LEU A 198 13.56 2.65 -3.93
C LEU A 198 14.26 2.22 -5.22
N PHE A 199 13.68 2.50 -6.38
CA PHE A 199 14.27 2.15 -7.67
C PHE A 199 15.48 3.01 -8.02
N ASP A 200 15.45 4.28 -7.68
CA ASP A 200 16.60 5.17 -7.87
C ASP A 200 17.67 4.92 -6.81
N ASN A 201 17.28 4.67 -5.56
CA ASN A 201 18.21 4.22 -4.52
C ASN A 201 18.92 2.91 -4.93
N ALA A 202 18.22 1.98 -5.57
CA ALA A 202 18.81 0.74 -6.07
C ALA A 202 19.84 1.00 -7.17
N LYS A 203 19.54 1.88 -8.13
CA LYS A 203 20.47 2.28 -9.19
C LYS A 203 21.71 2.97 -8.62
N GLU A 204 21.51 3.90 -7.68
CA GLU A 204 22.59 4.61 -7.00
C GLU A 204 23.50 3.64 -6.24
N THR A 205 22.93 2.79 -5.40
CA THR A 205 23.67 1.74 -4.67
C THR A 205 24.45 0.84 -5.61
N TYR A 206 23.84 0.41 -6.72
CA TYR A 206 24.52 -0.44 -7.71
C TYR A 206 25.70 0.27 -8.37
N HIS A 207 25.53 1.56 -8.69
CA HIS A 207 26.58 2.40 -9.25
C HIS A 207 27.74 2.62 -8.24
N GLU A 208 27.43 2.90 -6.98
CA GLU A 208 28.42 3.05 -5.90
C GLU A 208 29.25 1.77 -5.69
N LEU A 209 28.67 0.61 -5.92
CA LEU A 209 29.39 -0.68 -5.89
C LEU A 209 30.26 -0.92 -7.14
N GLY A 210 30.29 0.01 -8.08
CA GLY A 210 31.05 -0.09 -9.33
C GLY A 210 30.36 -0.90 -10.42
N SER A 211 29.04 -1.09 -10.31
CA SER A 211 28.20 -1.81 -11.28
C SER A 211 28.73 -3.21 -11.65
N PRO A 212 29.02 -4.08 -10.66
CA PRO A 212 29.58 -5.40 -10.92
C PRO A 212 28.54 -6.35 -11.52
N ASP A 213 28.99 -7.51 -12.01
CA ASP A 213 28.06 -8.60 -12.31
C ASP A 213 27.24 -8.97 -11.06
N PHE A 214 25.97 -9.34 -11.21
CA PHE A 214 25.08 -9.63 -10.07
C PHE A 214 25.57 -10.76 -9.16
N ASN A 215 26.34 -11.70 -9.69
CA ASN A 215 26.98 -12.76 -8.91
C ASN A 215 28.16 -12.28 -8.05
N GLN A 216 28.68 -11.09 -8.32
CA GLN A 216 29.78 -10.44 -7.58
C GLN A 216 29.26 -9.45 -6.53
N LEU A 217 27.95 -9.20 -6.48
CA LEU A 217 27.34 -8.36 -5.45
C LEU A 217 27.55 -8.98 -4.06
N PRO A 218 27.75 -8.16 -3.03
CA PRO A 218 27.77 -8.66 -1.65
C PRO A 218 26.43 -9.34 -1.33
N ASP A 219 26.47 -10.40 -0.53
CA ASP A 219 25.26 -11.18 -0.22
C ASP A 219 24.20 -10.38 0.54
N SER A 220 24.61 -9.30 1.21
CA SER A 220 23.70 -8.38 1.90
C SER A 220 24.17 -6.93 1.83
N LEU A 221 23.20 -6.03 1.93
CA LEU A 221 23.37 -4.59 1.89
C LEU A 221 22.56 -3.96 3.03
N THR A 222 22.98 -2.77 3.50
CA THR A 222 22.22 -2.03 4.51
C THR A 222 21.42 -0.92 3.83
N HIS A 223 20.11 -0.93 4.04
CA HIS A 223 19.18 0.08 3.56
C HIS A 223 18.30 0.56 4.73
N HIS A 224 18.32 1.87 5.04
CA HIS A 224 17.58 2.45 6.17
C HIS A 224 17.72 1.65 7.49
N ASN A 225 18.96 1.35 7.91
CA ASN A 225 19.28 0.54 9.09
C ASN A 225 18.73 -0.90 9.06
N THR A 226 18.33 -1.38 7.90
CA THR A 226 17.85 -2.75 7.68
C THR A 226 18.81 -3.49 6.77
N THR A 227 19.24 -4.68 7.18
CA THR A 227 20.07 -5.55 6.35
C THR A 227 19.16 -6.34 5.41
N LEU A 228 19.35 -6.15 4.12
CA LEU A 228 18.63 -6.81 3.04
C LEU A 228 19.58 -7.65 2.20
N GLY A 229 19.10 -8.72 1.61
CA GLY A 229 19.89 -9.52 0.68
C GLY A 229 20.05 -8.86 -0.68
N LYS A 230 21.04 -9.31 -1.45
CA LYS A 230 21.27 -8.81 -2.82
C LYS A 230 20.07 -8.97 -3.75
N ILE A 231 19.15 -9.90 -3.44
CA ILE A 231 17.91 -10.09 -4.20
C ILE A 231 17.04 -8.82 -4.20
N TYR A 232 17.03 -8.07 -3.10
CA TYR A 232 16.31 -6.81 -3.02
C TYR A 232 16.80 -5.80 -4.07
N LEU A 233 18.12 -5.65 -4.17
CA LEU A 233 18.75 -4.77 -5.17
C LEU A 233 18.53 -5.30 -6.59
N ILE A 234 18.78 -6.59 -6.82
CA ILE A 234 18.66 -7.20 -8.15
C ILE A 234 17.22 -7.06 -8.69
N ASP A 235 16.24 -7.34 -7.88
CA ASP A 235 14.84 -7.27 -8.30
C ASP A 235 14.38 -5.84 -8.55
N ALA A 236 14.84 -4.87 -7.75
CA ALA A 236 14.55 -3.45 -7.99
C ALA A 236 15.18 -2.96 -9.30
N LEU A 237 16.44 -3.34 -9.61
CA LEU A 237 17.11 -2.98 -10.85
C LEU A 237 16.44 -3.56 -12.11
N ASN A 238 15.71 -4.66 -11.97
CA ASN A 238 15.01 -5.35 -13.07
C ASN A 238 13.53 -4.91 -13.21
N ILE A 239 13.14 -3.79 -12.63
CA ILE A 239 11.79 -3.22 -12.74
C ILE A 239 11.88 -1.81 -13.31
N ASP A 240 11.19 -1.57 -14.42
CA ASP A 240 10.88 -0.22 -14.89
C ASP A 240 9.55 0.22 -14.26
N ILE A 241 9.65 0.93 -13.15
CA ILE A 241 8.45 1.31 -12.38
C ILE A 241 7.54 2.26 -13.16
N GLN A 242 8.07 3.14 -14.00
CA GLN A 242 7.24 4.04 -14.80
C GLN A 242 6.46 3.26 -15.85
N ALA A 243 7.10 2.29 -16.51
CA ALA A 243 6.43 1.40 -17.45
C ALA A 243 5.35 0.54 -16.75
N GLU A 244 5.55 0.12 -15.50
CA GLU A 244 4.53 -0.60 -14.74
C GLU A 244 3.38 0.35 -14.32
N GLN A 245 3.67 1.53 -13.82
CA GLN A 245 2.66 2.53 -13.44
C GLN A 245 1.73 2.89 -14.59
N ALA A 246 2.24 3.01 -15.82
CA ALA A 246 1.45 3.31 -17.01
C ALA A 246 0.41 2.23 -17.36
N LYS A 247 0.55 1.01 -16.85
CA LYS A 247 -0.40 -0.11 -17.07
C LYS A 247 -1.56 -0.11 -16.06
N ILE A 248 -1.50 0.69 -15.00
CA ILE A 248 -2.51 0.71 -13.94
C ILE A 248 -3.78 1.37 -14.47
N THR A 249 -4.87 0.60 -14.57
CA THR A 249 -6.17 1.11 -15.02
C THR A 249 -7.11 1.47 -13.86
N ALA A 250 -6.86 0.94 -12.67
CA ALA A 250 -7.67 1.19 -11.49
C ALA A 250 -7.65 2.69 -11.12
N PRO A 251 -8.80 3.29 -10.76
CA PRO A 251 -8.81 4.61 -10.13
C PRO A 251 -7.89 4.63 -8.92
N THR A 252 -6.90 5.52 -8.94
CA THR A 252 -5.82 5.57 -7.97
C THR A 252 -5.85 6.86 -7.16
N LEU A 253 -5.78 6.75 -5.83
CA LEU A 253 -5.55 7.88 -4.95
C LEU A 253 -4.15 7.77 -4.36
N ILE A 254 -3.36 8.82 -4.50
CA ILE A 254 -2.04 8.95 -3.88
C ILE A 254 -2.15 10.02 -2.79
N ILE A 255 -1.75 9.68 -1.57
CA ILE A 255 -1.69 10.60 -0.43
C ILE A 255 -0.24 10.69 0.03
N HIS A 256 0.32 11.91 0.06
CA HIS A 256 1.73 12.08 0.37
C HIS A 256 2.00 13.44 1.01
N GLY A 257 2.72 13.45 2.13
CA GLY A 257 3.13 14.67 2.79
C GLY A 257 4.24 15.39 2.01
N THR A 258 4.10 16.70 1.82
CA THR A 258 5.08 17.50 1.05
C THR A 258 6.46 17.60 1.69
N ASP A 259 6.55 17.36 3.01
CA ASP A 259 7.78 17.45 3.80
C ASP A 259 8.34 16.07 4.18
N ASP A 260 7.95 15.00 3.45
CA ASP A 260 8.47 13.65 3.70
C ASP A 260 9.96 13.58 3.36
N ALA A 261 10.78 13.40 4.40
CA ALA A 261 12.23 13.32 4.28
C ALA A 261 12.75 11.91 3.92
N VAL A 262 11.89 10.90 3.97
CA VAL A 262 12.24 9.48 3.69
C VAL A 262 11.88 9.13 2.26
N VAL A 263 10.67 9.50 1.85
CA VAL A 263 10.20 9.33 0.47
C VAL A 263 9.91 10.72 -0.09
N PRO A 264 10.78 11.29 -0.91
CA PRO A 264 10.57 12.63 -1.46
C PRO A 264 9.25 12.74 -2.22
N TYR A 265 8.47 13.79 -1.91
CA TYR A 265 7.16 14.06 -2.51
C TYR A 265 7.13 14.02 -4.04
N GLN A 266 8.28 14.37 -4.68
CA GLN A 266 8.44 14.37 -6.13
C GLN A 266 8.05 13.02 -6.76
N TYR A 267 8.33 11.89 -6.10
CA TYR A 267 7.95 10.56 -6.61
C TYR A 267 6.45 10.34 -6.65
N ALA A 268 5.70 10.94 -5.73
CA ALA A 268 4.24 10.92 -5.79
C ALA A 268 3.70 11.80 -6.92
N VAL A 269 4.32 12.95 -7.18
CA VAL A 269 3.99 13.83 -8.32
C VAL A 269 4.20 13.08 -9.62
N GLU A 270 5.35 12.46 -9.82
CA GLU A 270 5.68 11.68 -11.03
C GLU A 270 4.72 10.50 -11.22
N ALA A 271 4.44 9.75 -10.16
CA ALA A 271 3.47 8.65 -10.20
C ALA A 271 2.06 9.13 -10.58
N SER A 272 1.62 10.29 -10.05
CA SER A 272 0.31 10.86 -10.38
C SER A 272 0.19 11.31 -11.85
N GLN A 273 1.31 11.61 -12.49
CA GLN A 273 1.37 11.95 -13.92
C GLN A 273 1.47 10.72 -14.81
N THR A 274 2.02 9.62 -14.30
CA THR A 274 2.26 8.38 -15.05
C THR A 274 1.07 7.42 -14.99
N ILE A 275 0.40 7.33 -13.84
CA ILE A 275 -0.78 6.47 -13.65
C ILE A 275 -2.00 7.16 -14.28
N PRO A 276 -2.67 6.56 -15.29
CA PRO A 276 -3.69 7.25 -16.10
C PRO A 276 -4.86 7.84 -15.32
N ASN A 277 -5.29 7.20 -14.23
CA ASN A 277 -6.46 7.59 -13.43
C ASN A 277 -6.07 7.92 -11.99
N ALA A 278 -4.97 8.67 -11.79
CA ALA A 278 -4.49 9.03 -10.46
C ALA A 278 -4.92 10.44 -10.04
N GLU A 279 -5.21 10.55 -8.74
CA GLU A 279 -5.41 11.81 -8.02
C GLU A 279 -4.35 11.87 -6.89
N LEU A 280 -3.64 13.00 -6.76
CA LEU A 280 -2.65 13.24 -5.70
C LEU A 280 -3.20 14.28 -4.72
N VAL A 281 -3.10 13.97 -3.41
CA VAL A 281 -3.55 14.82 -2.30
C VAL A 281 -2.43 15.02 -1.29
#